data_870aa12ba30950b1d73e0a22308cf164
#
_entry.id   870aa12ba30950b1d73e0a22308cf164
#
_cell.length_a   1.000
_cell.length_b   1.000
_cell.length_c   1.000
_cell.angle_alpha   90.00
_cell.angle_beta   90.00
_cell.angle_gamma   90.00
#
_symmetry.space_group_name_H-M   'P 1'
#
loop_
_entity.id
_entity.type
_entity.pdbx_description
1 polymer ?
#
loop_
_entity_poly.entity_id
_entity_poly.type
_entity_poly.pdbx_seq_one_letter_code
_entity_poly.pdbx_strand_id
1 'polypeptide(L)'
;TNQWRQGFTGASPHRSVNLTEFYRQYQKNPTQWETLFKWLATTDLVNIPKGRHPIEGTTLTASVEDSHNEPLEKRRSESHSHHIDFQYVVKGIERFGLIDHYTSTPDCKYDARKDVIHYSYDKGRTQFYDSTPDRFFIFFPGDWHIAKVNNDSGNQDIRVIVIKVDYID
;
A
#
# COMPACT_ATOMS: atom_id res chain seq x y z
N THR A 1 -12.83 8.87 -16.11
CA THR A 1 -13.86 9.08 -15.11
C THR A 1 -13.41 8.54 -13.76
N ASN A 2 -13.93 9.09 -12.67
CA ASN A 2 -13.60 8.70 -11.30
C ASN A 2 -14.63 7.71 -10.72
N GLN A 3 -15.25 6.90 -11.57
CA GLN A 3 -16.28 5.96 -11.12
C GLN A 3 -15.76 4.96 -10.09
N TRP A 4 -14.47 4.60 -10.15
CA TRP A 4 -13.85 3.69 -9.18
C TRP A 4 -13.95 4.19 -7.74
N ARG A 5 -14.10 5.51 -7.52
CA ARG A 5 -14.10 6.10 -6.18
C ARG A 5 -15.29 5.68 -5.32
N GLN A 6 -16.45 5.46 -5.90
CA GLN A 6 -17.67 5.03 -5.18
C GLN A 6 -17.93 5.83 -3.90
N GLY A 7 -17.72 7.16 -3.95
CA GLY A 7 -17.91 8.04 -2.81
C GLY A 7 -16.65 8.24 -1.95
N PHE A 8 -15.57 7.51 -2.21
CA PHE A 8 -14.31 7.72 -1.49
C PHE A 8 -13.56 8.92 -2.07
N THR A 9 -13.91 10.12 -1.58
CA THR A 9 -13.40 11.39 -2.09
C THR A 9 -12.40 12.07 -1.16
N GLY A 10 -12.21 11.54 0.05
CA GLY A 10 -11.30 12.12 1.04
C GLY A 10 -9.82 11.92 0.74
N ALA A 11 -9.49 11.02 -0.16
CA ALA A 11 -8.11 10.76 -0.55
C ALA A 11 -8.00 10.52 -2.06
N SER A 12 -6.82 10.77 -2.59
CA SER A 12 -6.46 10.54 -3.99
C SER A 12 -5.19 9.71 -4.06
N PRO A 13 -4.91 9.06 -5.21
CA PRO A 13 -3.66 8.36 -5.37
C PRO A 13 -2.48 9.33 -5.22
N HIS A 14 -1.44 8.88 -4.49
CA HIS A 14 -0.19 9.62 -4.45
C HIS A 14 0.43 9.69 -5.85
N ARG A 15 1.19 10.75 -6.14
CA ARG A 15 1.81 10.96 -7.47
C ARG A 15 2.75 9.83 -7.90
N SER A 16 3.24 9.01 -6.96
CA SER A 16 4.11 7.86 -7.27
C SER A 16 3.35 6.65 -7.79
N VAL A 17 2.01 6.64 -7.66
CA VAL A 17 1.19 5.51 -8.11
C VAL A 17 1.18 5.46 -9.63
N ASN A 18 1.42 4.27 -10.18
CA ASN A 18 1.32 4.03 -11.62
C ASN A 18 -0.16 3.99 -12.02
N LEU A 19 -0.71 5.13 -12.45
CA LEU A 19 -2.12 5.26 -12.81
C LEU A 19 -2.48 4.46 -14.05
N THR A 20 -1.57 4.31 -15.00
CA THR A 20 -1.81 3.49 -16.20
C THR A 20 -2.07 2.04 -15.79
N GLU A 21 -1.24 1.52 -14.90
CA GLU A 21 -1.40 0.15 -14.39
C GLU A 21 -2.65 0.02 -13.51
N PHE A 22 -2.96 1.02 -12.70
CA PHE A 22 -4.19 1.01 -11.90
C PHE A 22 -5.43 0.93 -12.79
N TYR A 23 -5.51 1.75 -13.83
CA TYR A 23 -6.67 1.73 -14.74
C TYR A 23 -6.74 0.44 -15.53
N ARG A 24 -5.61 -0.14 -15.91
CA ARG A 24 -5.57 -1.44 -16.58
C ARG A 24 -6.15 -2.54 -15.68
N GLN A 25 -5.72 -2.60 -14.44
CA GLN A 25 -6.22 -3.55 -13.46
C GLN A 25 -7.69 -3.31 -13.13
N TYR A 26 -8.08 -2.04 -12.99
CA TYR A 26 -9.47 -1.68 -12.78
C TYR A 26 -10.37 -2.18 -13.91
N GLN A 27 -9.98 -2.00 -15.15
CA GLN A 27 -10.75 -2.48 -16.31
C GLN A 27 -10.89 -4.00 -16.32
N LYS A 28 -9.94 -4.72 -15.78
CA LYS A 28 -10.00 -6.20 -15.71
C LYS A 28 -10.96 -6.70 -14.64
N ASN A 29 -11.18 -5.95 -13.59
CA ASN A 29 -12.12 -6.32 -12.53
C ASN A 29 -12.71 -5.07 -11.87
N PRO A 30 -13.60 -4.35 -12.57
CA PRO A 30 -14.18 -3.12 -12.04
C PRO A 30 -14.93 -3.31 -10.74
N THR A 31 -15.69 -4.37 -10.63
CA THR A 31 -16.54 -4.64 -9.45
C THR A 31 -15.68 -4.76 -8.19
N GLN A 32 -14.54 -5.45 -8.26
CA GLN A 32 -13.66 -5.62 -7.11
C GLN A 32 -13.12 -4.28 -6.61
N TRP A 33 -12.61 -3.45 -7.51
CA TRP A 33 -12.06 -2.14 -7.16
C TRP A 33 -13.14 -1.19 -6.66
N GLU A 34 -14.29 -1.15 -7.32
CA GLU A 34 -15.40 -0.31 -6.89
C GLU A 34 -15.91 -0.72 -5.51
N THR A 35 -16.01 -2.03 -5.24
CA THR A 35 -16.43 -2.52 -3.93
C THR A 35 -15.40 -2.19 -2.85
N LEU A 36 -14.11 -2.28 -3.16
CA LEU A 36 -13.03 -1.88 -2.25
C LEU A 36 -13.19 -0.40 -1.85
N PHE A 37 -13.32 0.48 -2.82
CA PHE A 37 -13.45 1.91 -2.54
C PHE A 37 -14.77 2.27 -1.86
N LYS A 38 -15.85 1.59 -2.21
CA LYS A 38 -17.12 1.78 -1.51
C LYS A 38 -17.02 1.38 -0.04
N TRP A 39 -16.33 0.28 0.25
CA TRP A 39 -16.06 -0.13 1.63
C TRP A 39 -15.31 0.95 2.40
N LEU A 40 -14.27 1.52 1.79
CA LEU A 40 -13.52 2.63 2.40
C LEU A 40 -14.43 3.85 2.65
N ALA A 41 -15.30 4.16 1.69
CA ALA A 41 -16.19 5.32 1.77
C ALA A 41 -17.27 5.19 2.83
N THR A 42 -17.72 3.97 3.12
CA THR A 42 -18.88 3.72 3.98
C THR A 42 -18.52 3.15 5.35
N THR A 43 -17.24 2.97 5.64
CA THR A 43 -16.74 2.41 6.90
C THR A 43 -16.13 3.52 7.75
N ASP A 44 -16.40 3.49 9.06
CA ASP A 44 -15.73 4.38 10.01
C ASP A 44 -14.29 3.87 10.25
N LEU A 45 -13.38 4.30 9.39
CA LEU A 45 -12.00 3.80 9.38
C LEU A 45 -11.23 4.21 10.63
N VAL A 46 -11.61 5.32 11.25
CA VAL A 46 -10.94 5.81 12.47
C VAL A 46 -11.23 4.93 13.66
N ASN A 47 -12.46 4.43 13.77
CA ASN A 47 -12.93 3.72 14.96
C ASN A 47 -13.14 2.21 14.76
N ILE A 48 -13.12 1.72 13.52
CA ILE A 48 -13.24 0.28 13.28
C ILE A 48 -12.16 -0.48 14.07
N PRO A 49 -12.48 -1.62 14.70
CA PRO A 49 -11.47 -2.38 15.44
C PRO A 49 -10.29 -2.80 14.55
N LYS A 50 -9.09 -2.78 15.12
CA LYS A 50 -7.93 -3.37 14.43
C LYS A 50 -8.17 -4.85 14.17
N GLY A 51 -7.56 -5.36 13.11
CA GLY A 51 -7.70 -6.75 12.71
C GLY A 51 -8.13 -6.88 11.26
N ARG A 52 -8.54 -8.07 10.89
CA ARG A 52 -8.91 -8.40 9.52
C ARG A 52 -10.41 -8.26 9.32
N HIS A 53 -10.80 -7.52 8.29
CA HIS A 53 -12.19 -7.25 7.94
C HIS A 53 -12.45 -7.70 6.51
N PRO A 54 -13.15 -8.83 6.31
CA PRO A 54 -13.55 -9.24 4.97
C PRO A 54 -14.42 -8.17 4.31
N ILE A 55 -14.14 -7.88 3.05
CA ILE A 55 -14.95 -6.94 2.26
C ILE A 55 -16.02 -7.73 1.53
N GLU A 56 -17.27 -7.56 1.97
CA GLU A 56 -18.41 -8.29 1.42
C GLU A 56 -18.53 -8.06 -0.09
N GLY A 57 -18.83 -9.13 -0.82
CA GLY A 57 -18.96 -9.11 -2.27
C GLY A 57 -17.62 -9.26 -3.01
N THR A 58 -16.53 -9.47 -2.28
CA THR A 58 -15.21 -9.71 -2.85
C THR A 58 -14.50 -10.85 -2.12
N THR A 59 -13.33 -11.25 -2.65
CA THR A 59 -12.41 -12.16 -1.93
C THR A 59 -11.39 -11.38 -1.09
N LEU A 60 -11.53 -10.05 -1.03
CA LEU A 60 -10.57 -9.18 -0.36
C LEU A 60 -10.82 -9.11 1.14
N THR A 61 -9.73 -8.86 1.87
CA THR A 61 -9.76 -8.59 3.30
C THR A 61 -8.98 -7.31 3.57
N ALA A 62 -9.58 -6.39 4.30
CA ALA A 62 -8.89 -5.19 4.78
C ALA A 62 -8.23 -5.49 6.12
N SER A 63 -6.92 -5.32 6.21
CA SER A 63 -6.18 -5.39 7.47
C SER A 63 -6.08 -3.99 8.05
N VAL A 64 -6.67 -3.79 9.22
CA VAL A 64 -6.59 -2.53 9.98
C VAL A 64 -5.55 -2.69 11.06
N GLU A 65 -4.49 -1.88 11.02
CA GLU A 65 -3.35 -1.99 11.91
C GLU A 65 -3.12 -0.68 12.66
N ASP A 66 -3.00 -0.78 13.99
CA ASP A 66 -2.41 0.27 14.81
C ASP A 66 -0.94 -0.08 14.99
N SER A 67 -0.05 0.77 14.47
CA SER A 67 1.37 0.46 14.35
C SER A 67 2.20 1.73 14.56
N HIS A 68 3.47 1.67 14.30
CA HIS A 68 4.37 2.82 14.35
C HIS A 68 5.48 2.67 13.33
N ASN A 69 6.01 3.80 12.89
CA ASN A 69 7.18 3.84 12.03
C ASN A 69 8.44 3.48 12.84
N GLU A 70 9.46 3.02 12.16
CA GLU A 70 10.74 2.66 12.75
C GLU A 70 11.90 3.27 11.97
N PRO A 71 13.10 3.37 12.59
CA PRO A 71 14.29 3.78 11.86
C PRO A 71 14.49 2.93 10.61
N LEU A 72 14.97 3.55 9.54
CA LEU A 72 15.16 2.90 8.24
C LEU A 72 15.97 1.60 8.34
N GLU A 73 17.01 1.58 9.17
CA GLU A 73 17.88 0.42 9.34
C GLU A 73 17.18 -0.79 9.96
N LYS A 74 16.00 -0.62 10.52
CA LYS A 74 15.17 -1.70 11.07
C LYS A 74 14.09 -2.17 10.08
N ARG A 75 14.01 -1.56 8.91
CA ARG A 75 12.99 -1.90 7.91
C ARG A 75 13.63 -2.66 6.76
N ARG A 76 12.87 -3.55 6.15
CA ARG A 76 13.28 -4.29 4.95
C ARG A 76 12.45 -3.84 3.77
N SER A 77 13.10 -3.83 2.62
CA SER A 77 12.43 -3.64 1.35
C SER A 77 11.70 -4.90 0.94
N GLU A 78 10.65 -4.76 0.14
CA GLU A 78 9.90 -5.90 -0.37
C GLU A 78 9.24 -5.58 -1.71
N SER A 79 8.94 -6.64 -2.45
CA SER A 79 7.99 -6.60 -3.57
C SER A 79 7.21 -7.90 -3.60
N HIS A 80 6.14 -7.91 -4.39
CA HIS A 80 5.25 -9.05 -4.55
C HIS A 80 5.16 -9.42 -6.04
N SER A 81 4.87 -10.68 -6.35
CA SER A 81 4.75 -11.14 -7.73
C SER A 81 3.30 -11.33 -8.18
N HIS A 82 2.40 -11.62 -7.24
CA HIS A 82 1.01 -12.00 -7.54
C HIS A 82 -0.01 -11.08 -6.89
N HIS A 83 0.42 -10.12 -6.08
CA HIS A 83 -0.48 -9.23 -5.35
C HIS A 83 -0.14 -7.78 -5.58
N ILE A 84 -1.19 -6.97 -5.53
CA ILE A 84 -1.12 -5.51 -5.48
C ILE A 84 -1.36 -5.14 -4.02
N ASP A 85 -0.54 -4.26 -3.46
CA ASP A 85 -0.77 -3.71 -2.12
C ASP A 85 -1.45 -2.35 -2.25
N PHE A 86 -2.72 -2.29 -1.82
CA PHE A 86 -3.36 -1.02 -1.56
C PHE A 86 -3.06 -0.62 -0.11
N GLN A 87 -2.52 0.59 0.08
CA GLN A 87 -2.11 1.05 1.40
C GLN A 87 -2.63 2.47 1.67
N TYR A 88 -3.32 2.63 2.80
CA TYR A 88 -3.93 3.88 3.19
C TYR A 88 -3.66 4.16 4.66
N VAL A 89 -3.03 5.31 4.95
CA VAL A 89 -2.86 5.77 6.34
C VAL A 89 -4.10 6.55 6.75
N VAL A 90 -4.77 6.08 7.80
CA VAL A 90 -5.99 6.70 8.33
C VAL A 90 -5.62 7.80 9.32
N LYS A 91 -4.59 7.55 10.14
CA LYS A 91 -4.08 8.49 11.14
C LYS A 91 -2.56 8.49 11.11
N GLY A 92 -1.97 9.66 11.33
CA GLY A 92 -0.54 9.84 11.37
C GLY A 92 0.06 10.00 9.99
N ILE A 93 1.38 9.85 9.91
CA ILE A 93 2.15 9.97 8.68
C ILE A 93 3.06 8.75 8.58
N GLU A 94 2.94 7.98 7.51
CA GLU A 94 3.83 6.88 7.21
C GLU A 94 4.81 7.32 6.12
N ARG A 95 6.08 6.93 6.24
CA ARG A 95 7.04 7.16 5.16
C ARG A 95 7.31 5.87 4.41
N PHE A 96 7.22 5.93 3.09
CA PHE A 96 7.62 4.85 2.18
C PHE A 96 8.91 5.21 1.47
N GLY A 97 9.78 4.20 1.28
CA GLY A 97 10.88 4.30 0.35
C GLY A 97 10.56 3.55 -0.94
N LEU A 98 10.81 4.17 -2.08
CA LEU A 98 10.70 3.53 -3.40
C LEU A 98 12.10 3.27 -3.93
N ILE A 99 12.40 2.00 -4.22
CA ILE A 99 13.75 1.54 -4.50
C ILE A 99 14.04 1.58 -5.98
N ASP A 100 15.23 2.07 -6.32
CA ASP A 100 15.74 2.02 -7.69
C ASP A 100 16.14 0.59 -8.05
N HIS A 101 15.47 0.01 -9.07
CA HIS A 101 15.75 -1.34 -9.53
C HIS A 101 17.18 -1.53 -10.06
N TYR A 102 17.80 -0.49 -10.59
CA TYR A 102 19.15 -0.57 -11.14
C TYR A 102 20.24 -0.75 -10.08
N THR A 103 19.92 -0.40 -8.83
CA THR A 103 20.89 -0.48 -7.72
C THR A 103 20.50 -1.49 -6.65
N SER A 104 19.47 -2.28 -6.93
CA SER A 104 18.90 -3.20 -5.93
C SER A 104 19.02 -4.62 -6.42
N THR A 105 19.38 -5.53 -5.52
CA THR A 105 19.44 -6.97 -5.80
C THR A 105 18.66 -7.72 -4.71
N PRO A 106 18.05 -8.87 -5.06
CA PRO A 106 17.44 -9.72 -4.04
C PRO A 106 18.48 -10.14 -2.99
N ASP A 107 18.12 -10.02 -1.72
CA ASP A 107 18.99 -10.45 -0.61
C ASP A 107 18.52 -11.78 0.02
N CYS A 108 17.47 -12.36 -0.53
CA CYS A 108 16.94 -13.65 -0.11
C CYS A 108 16.21 -14.32 -1.28
N LYS A 109 15.80 -15.58 -1.09
CA LYS A 109 14.95 -16.27 -2.05
C LYS A 109 13.52 -15.76 -1.94
N TYR A 110 12.79 -15.77 -3.07
CA TYR A 110 11.36 -15.49 -3.11
C TYR A 110 10.59 -16.48 -2.21
N ASP A 111 9.78 -15.93 -1.31
CA ASP A 111 8.89 -16.73 -0.45
C ASP A 111 7.52 -16.82 -1.11
N ALA A 112 7.22 -17.99 -1.70
CA ALA A 112 5.96 -18.20 -2.42
C ALA A 112 4.74 -18.23 -1.49
N ARG A 113 4.90 -18.56 -0.22
CA ARG A 113 3.79 -18.58 0.75
C ARG A 113 3.31 -17.19 1.10
N LYS A 114 4.26 -16.25 1.25
CA LYS A 114 3.97 -14.87 1.60
C LYS A 114 3.91 -13.96 0.39
N ASP A 115 4.27 -14.47 -0.80
CA ASP A 115 4.43 -13.69 -2.02
C ASP A 115 5.33 -12.47 -1.76
N VAL A 116 6.53 -12.71 -1.26
CA VAL A 116 7.45 -11.63 -0.92
C VAL A 116 8.89 -11.98 -1.27
N ILE A 117 9.63 -10.98 -1.72
CA ILE A 117 11.08 -11.01 -1.84
C ILE A 117 11.64 -9.71 -1.28
N HIS A 118 12.78 -9.80 -0.63
CA HIS A 118 13.48 -8.64 -0.06
C HIS A 118 14.70 -8.29 -0.89
N TYR A 119 15.11 -7.03 -0.83
CA TYR A 119 16.21 -6.49 -1.63
C TYR A 119 17.20 -5.73 -0.77
N SER A 120 18.47 -5.79 -1.14
CA SER A 120 19.42 -4.76 -0.74
C SER A 120 19.19 -3.53 -1.63
N TYR A 121 19.47 -2.34 -1.10
CA TYR A 121 19.20 -1.10 -1.80
C TYR A 121 20.20 -0.02 -1.43
N ASP A 122 20.34 0.97 -2.31
CA ASP A 122 21.14 2.15 -2.08
C ASP A 122 20.24 3.27 -1.53
N LYS A 123 20.48 3.68 -0.30
CA LYS A 123 19.72 4.74 0.36
C LYS A 123 19.77 6.06 -0.44
N GLY A 124 20.91 6.38 -1.05
CA GLY A 124 21.08 7.60 -1.85
C GLY A 124 20.28 7.58 -3.14
N ARG A 125 19.82 6.42 -3.59
CA ARG A 125 19.01 6.25 -4.80
C ARG A 125 17.59 5.78 -4.49
N THR A 126 17.20 5.81 -3.24
CA THR A 126 15.85 5.50 -2.79
C THR A 126 15.09 6.80 -2.63
N GLN A 127 13.90 6.87 -3.21
CA GLN A 127 13.02 8.03 -3.06
C GLN A 127 12.09 7.79 -1.88
N PHE A 128 12.03 8.76 -0.96
CA PHE A 128 11.16 8.67 0.19
C PHE A 128 9.98 9.62 0.04
N TYR A 129 8.79 9.12 0.39
CA TYR A 129 7.55 9.89 0.33
C TYR A 129 6.76 9.71 1.62
N ASP A 130 6.18 10.79 2.12
CA ASP A 130 5.31 10.74 3.28
C ASP A 130 3.86 10.51 2.85
N SER A 131 3.26 9.47 3.39
CA SER A 131 1.86 9.11 3.19
C SER A 131 1.03 9.78 4.25
N THR A 132 0.06 10.57 3.83
CA THR A 132 -0.87 11.29 4.67
C THR A 132 -2.31 10.85 4.37
N PRO A 133 -3.30 11.15 5.24
CA PRO A 133 -4.67 10.68 5.03
C PRO A 133 -5.36 11.17 3.74
N ASP A 134 -4.78 12.15 3.04
CA ASP A 134 -5.32 12.64 1.77
C ASP A 134 -4.73 11.97 0.53
N ARG A 135 -3.77 11.04 0.73
CA ARG A 135 -3.11 10.32 -0.37
C ARG A 135 -2.96 8.85 -0.03
N PHE A 136 -3.47 7.96 -0.88
CA PHE A 136 -3.22 6.53 -0.74
C PHE A 136 -2.15 6.06 -1.71
N PHE A 137 -1.56 4.91 -1.42
CA PHE A 137 -0.54 4.28 -2.25
C PHE A 137 -1.06 2.96 -2.79
N ILE A 138 -0.63 2.64 -4.01
CA ILE A 138 -0.85 1.32 -4.62
C ILE A 138 0.50 0.85 -5.13
N PHE A 139 0.96 -0.30 -4.63
CA PHE A 139 2.19 -0.94 -5.09
C PHE A 139 1.83 -2.14 -5.94
N PHE A 140 2.25 -2.10 -7.20
CA PHE A 140 2.06 -3.20 -8.14
C PHE A 140 3.24 -4.17 -8.08
N PRO A 141 3.09 -5.42 -8.60
CA PRO A 141 4.24 -6.28 -8.81
C PRO A 141 5.34 -5.51 -9.56
N GLY A 142 6.56 -5.58 -9.06
CA GLY A 142 7.66 -4.78 -9.59
C GLY A 142 7.88 -3.44 -8.91
N ASP A 143 6.96 -2.98 -8.09
CA ASP A 143 7.18 -1.79 -7.26
C ASP A 143 7.89 -2.20 -5.98
N TRP A 144 9.19 -1.96 -5.93
CA TRP A 144 10.03 -2.31 -4.80
C TRP A 144 10.00 -1.19 -3.76
N HIS A 145 9.57 -1.53 -2.54
CA HIS A 145 9.27 -0.51 -1.54
C HIS A 145 9.70 -0.92 -0.14
N ILE A 146 9.82 0.07 0.72
CA ILE A 146 10.05 -0.07 2.15
C ILE A 146 8.91 0.67 2.86
N ALA A 147 8.25 0.03 3.82
CA ALA A 147 7.13 0.62 4.54
C ALA A 147 7.50 0.99 5.97
N LYS A 148 6.73 1.88 6.58
CA LYS A 148 6.78 2.26 7.99
C LYS A 148 8.14 2.79 8.41
N VAL A 149 8.69 3.70 7.63
CA VAL A 149 9.96 4.37 7.92
C VAL A 149 9.68 5.64 8.73
N ASN A 150 10.52 5.91 9.73
CA ASN A 150 10.44 7.15 10.49
C ASN A 150 10.48 8.37 9.57
N ASN A 151 9.59 9.32 9.84
CA ASN A 151 9.56 10.61 9.17
C ASN A 151 9.99 11.73 10.14
N ASP A 152 9.91 12.97 9.68
CA ASP A 152 10.38 14.12 10.44
C ASP A 152 9.34 14.66 11.44
N SER A 153 8.15 14.03 11.53
CA SER A 153 7.17 14.41 12.54
C SER A 153 7.56 13.88 13.92
N GLY A 154 7.09 14.53 14.96
CA GLY A 154 7.36 14.08 16.33
C GLY A 154 6.61 12.79 16.70
N ASN A 155 5.53 12.48 16.01
CA ASN A 155 4.69 11.32 16.29
C ASN A 155 4.87 10.28 15.19
N GLN A 156 5.28 9.07 15.56
CA GLN A 156 5.48 7.95 14.63
C GLN A 156 4.35 6.93 14.68
N ASP A 157 3.35 7.15 15.52
CA ASP A 157 2.20 6.25 15.59
C ASP A 157 1.28 6.45 14.39
N ILE A 158 0.83 5.34 13.80
CA ILE A 158 -0.01 5.34 12.62
C ILE A 158 -1.13 4.32 12.76
N ARG A 159 -2.26 4.62 12.10
CA ARG A 159 -3.27 3.62 11.80
C ARG A 159 -3.32 3.46 10.29
N VAL A 160 -3.14 2.24 9.82
CA VAL A 160 -3.09 1.94 8.39
C VAL A 160 -4.09 0.87 8.01
N ILE A 161 -4.53 0.93 6.77
CA ILE A 161 -5.33 -0.11 6.12
C ILE A 161 -4.52 -0.66 4.97
N VAL A 162 -4.34 -1.98 4.97
CA VAL A 162 -3.64 -2.70 3.91
C VAL A 162 -4.60 -3.71 3.30
N ILE A 163 -4.79 -3.63 1.99
CA ILE A 163 -5.63 -4.56 1.25
C ILE A 163 -4.80 -5.17 0.14
N LYS A 164 -4.65 -6.49 0.16
CA LYS A 164 -3.96 -7.20 -0.91
C LYS A 164 -4.97 -7.58 -1.98
N VAL A 165 -4.70 -7.13 -3.20
CA VAL A 165 -5.56 -7.36 -4.36
C VAL A 165 -4.82 -8.27 -5.33
N ASP A 166 -5.50 -9.30 -5.84
CA ASP A 166 -4.88 -10.20 -6.82
C ASP A 166 -4.52 -9.43 -8.09
N TYR A 167 -3.28 -9.62 -8.55
CA TYR A 167 -2.82 -9.06 -9.81
C TYR A 167 -3.33 -9.93 -10.95
N ILE A 168 -3.92 -9.31 -11.97
CA ILE A 168 -4.45 -10.00 -13.15
C ILE A 168 -3.54 -9.71 -14.33
N ASP A 169 -2.98 -10.77 -14.90
CA ASP A 169 -2.12 -10.66 -16.10
C ASP A 169 -2.89 -10.22 -17.34
#